data_aa05b6945961be56522a1e78af116b79
#
_entry.id   aa05b6945961be56522a1e78af116b79
#
_cell.length_a   1.000
_cell.length_b   1.000
_cell.length_c   1.000
_cell.angle_alpha   90.00
_cell.angle_beta   90.00
_cell.angle_gamma   90.00
#
_symmetry.space_group_name_H-M   'P 1'
#
loop_
_entity.id
_entity.type
_entity.pdbx_description
1 polymer ?
#
loop_
_entity_poly.entity_id
_entity_poly.type
_entity_poly.pdbx_seq_one_letter_code
_entity_poly.pdbx_strand_id
1 'polypeptide(L)'
;MIRNLLLTASVLALTGAVSMPAQAQSAAGAYLAGRHAAVRSDFAESAKYYGEALALDPKNPEFLESTVLALLSLGNIERALPLARVMAASDQPGQIAYLVTTAGMAQEEDYAGLIAQSADEGGIGPWVDGLVKAWAQVGAGDMTAALAQFDALSTEAGMQGFVMYHKALALASVGDYEGAEAIFAANQSGSAGQTRRGVIARVEILGQLGRNEQALALLTDSFGANSDPELDDLVAALQGDGQVAFTQIPDAKAGIAEVFFTFAAVLRNESAGDYYVLLYSRIARYLRPDHIDDLLLTADLLENIGQYELAIQELQDVPADNPAYHAAELGRAAALRRSNKPEQAIEVLQQLTRSHGTLPSVHSALGDALRAQDDFKAAIKSYDKAIELTPDSNPQRWVLYYARGIAEERLGNGEASERDFRTALEINPDQPQVLNYLGYSLVEQGRNLDEALNMIERAVAASPDSGYIVDSLGWVLYRLGRYEEAVDQMERAVELVAVDPVLNDHLGDVYWSVGRQREAEFQWRRALSFVDPEDQDSEADPERMRRKLEVGLDAVLAEEGAEPLSKASAEK
;
A
#
# COMPACT_ATOMS: atom_id res chain seq x y z
N MET A 1 -33.96 69.22 28.08
CA MET A 1 -32.74 68.47 28.53
C MET A 1 -33.07 67.14 29.20
N ILE A 2 -34.03 66.33 28.71
CA ILE A 2 -34.42 65.04 29.33
C ILE A 2 -34.59 63.94 28.26
N ARG A 3 -34.04 64.09 27.05
CA ARG A 3 -34.28 63.18 25.95
C ARG A 3 -32.98 62.44 25.46
N ASN A 4 -31.83 62.76 26.08
CA ASN A 4 -30.54 62.15 25.69
C ASN A 4 -29.91 61.21 26.76
N LEU A 5 -30.66 60.90 27.83
CA LEU A 5 -30.16 60.04 28.92
C LEU A 5 -30.72 58.60 28.86
N LEU A 6 -31.61 58.31 27.91
CA LEU A 6 -32.19 56.94 27.75
C LEU A 6 -31.60 56.12 26.60
N LEU A 7 -30.64 56.65 25.84
CA LEU A 7 -29.98 55.93 24.73
C LEU A 7 -28.59 55.39 25.07
N THR A 8 -28.04 55.75 26.23
CA THR A 8 -26.72 55.26 26.69
C THR A 8 -26.81 54.07 27.63
N ALA A 9 -27.98 53.73 28.15
CA ALA A 9 -28.15 52.54 29.02
C ALA A 9 -28.42 51.23 28.27
N SER A 10 -28.79 51.31 26.96
CA SER A 10 -29.12 50.12 26.15
C SER A 10 -27.94 49.52 25.40
N VAL A 11 -26.78 50.18 25.35
CA VAL A 11 -25.59 49.70 24.65
C VAL A 11 -24.62 49.00 25.59
N LEU A 12 -24.72 49.18 26.90
CA LEU A 12 -23.86 48.53 27.89
C LEU A 12 -24.39 47.17 28.39
N ALA A 13 -25.57 46.73 27.98
CA ALA A 13 -26.16 45.45 28.37
C ALA A 13 -25.90 44.32 27.34
N LEU A 14 -25.27 44.61 26.18
CA LEU A 14 -24.99 43.62 25.13
C LEU A 14 -23.51 43.17 25.03
N THR A 15 -22.63 43.69 25.90
CA THR A 15 -21.20 43.28 25.89
C THR A 15 -20.81 42.34 27.04
N GLY A 16 -21.79 41.84 27.80
CA GLY A 16 -21.59 40.94 28.94
C GLY A 16 -21.97 39.48 28.69
N ALA A 17 -22.28 39.08 27.46
CA ALA A 17 -22.30 37.68 27.11
C ALA A 17 -20.84 37.24 26.87
N VAL A 18 -20.06 37.14 27.96
CA VAL A 18 -18.90 36.27 27.98
C VAL A 18 -19.45 34.92 27.55
N SER A 19 -19.11 34.49 26.33
CA SER A 19 -19.25 33.11 25.89
C SER A 19 -18.49 32.30 26.91
N MET A 20 -19.16 31.77 27.93
CA MET A 20 -18.67 30.60 28.63
C MET A 20 -18.45 29.56 27.55
N PRO A 21 -17.25 28.98 27.42
CA PRO A 21 -17.12 27.78 26.61
C PRO A 21 -18.15 26.81 27.18
N ALA A 22 -19.09 26.37 26.36
CA ALA A 22 -19.99 25.28 26.68
C ALA A 22 -19.16 24.01 26.70
N GLN A 23 -18.34 23.83 27.72
CA GLN A 23 -17.63 22.61 28.06
C GLN A 23 -18.38 21.89 29.16
N ALA A 24 -19.59 21.47 28.87
CA ALA A 24 -20.04 20.20 29.38
C ALA A 24 -19.74 19.18 28.27
N GLN A 25 -18.50 18.71 28.17
CA GLN A 25 -18.19 17.54 27.40
C GLN A 25 -19.01 16.39 28.01
N SER A 26 -20.07 15.99 27.34
CA SER A 26 -20.83 14.79 27.71
C SER A 26 -20.02 13.59 27.22
N ALA A 27 -20.03 12.48 27.96
CA ALA A 27 -19.41 11.23 27.49
C ALA A 27 -19.86 10.86 26.09
N ALA A 28 -21.14 11.08 25.75
CA ALA A 28 -21.70 10.87 24.43
C ALA A 28 -21.06 11.80 23.35
N GLY A 29 -20.81 13.07 23.66
CA GLY A 29 -20.15 14.01 22.76
C GLY A 29 -18.71 13.61 22.46
N ALA A 30 -17.94 13.27 23.49
CA ALA A 30 -16.58 12.78 23.34
C ALA A 30 -16.54 11.44 22.56
N TYR A 31 -17.45 10.51 22.89
CA TYR A 31 -17.56 9.23 22.17
C TYR A 31 -17.87 9.43 20.66
N LEU A 32 -18.82 10.28 20.31
CA LEU A 32 -19.15 10.58 18.91
C LEU A 32 -17.99 11.22 18.17
N ALA A 33 -17.22 12.11 18.82
CA ALA A 33 -16.00 12.67 18.23
C ALA A 33 -14.92 11.60 18.01
N GLY A 34 -14.71 10.70 18.99
CA GLY A 34 -13.81 9.57 18.86
C GLY A 34 -14.20 8.63 17.74
N ARG A 35 -15.50 8.32 17.61
CA ARG A 35 -16.03 7.51 16.51
C ARG A 35 -15.86 8.17 15.14
N HIS A 36 -16.06 9.48 15.05
CA HIS A 36 -15.83 10.21 13.80
C HIS A 36 -14.33 10.15 13.40
N ALA A 37 -13.43 10.33 14.36
CA ALA A 37 -11.99 10.18 14.13
C ALA A 37 -11.63 8.75 13.71
N ALA A 38 -12.20 7.72 14.36
CA ALA A 38 -11.96 6.31 14.05
C ALA A 38 -12.37 5.94 12.61
N VAL A 39 -13.52 6.42 12.14
CA VAL A 39 -13.99 6.22 10.75
C VAL A 39 -13.02 6.81 9.72
N ARG A 40 -12.28 7.84 10.09
CA ARG A 40 -11.26 8.49 9.26
C ARG A 40 -9.85 7.92 9.52
N SER A 41 -9.75 6.85 10.29
CA SER A 41 -8.48 6.25 10.75
C SER A 41 -7.56 7.21 11.51
N ASP A 42 -8.08 8.35 12.01
CA ASP A 42 -7.32 9.27 12.87
C ASP A 42 -7.21 8.69 14.28
N PHE A 43 -6.22 7.82 14.44
CA PHE A 43 -6.02 7.08 15.69
C PHE A 43 -5.66 7.98 16.86
N ALA A 44 -4.96 9.09 16.63
CA ALA A 44 -4.55 10.02 17.66
C ALA A 44 -5.74 10.76 18.29
N GLU A 45 -6.59 11.39 17.45
CA GLU A 45 -7.82 12.03 17.89
C GLU A 45 -8.83 11.00 18.43
N SER A 46 -8.88 9.80 17.82
CA SER A 46 -9.71 8.69 18.31
C SER A 46 -9.34 8.29 19.74
N ALA A 47 -8.05 8.04 20.02
CA ALA A 47 -7.56 7.68 21.35
C ALA A 47 -7.79 8.80 22.37
N LYS A 48 -7.66 10.05 21.96
CA LYS A 48 -7.92 11.24 22.79
C LYS A 48 -9.39 11.30 23.20
N TYR A 49 -10.30 11.33 22.24
CA TYR A 49 -11.73 11.51 22.54
C TYR A 49 -12.37 10.28 23.20
N TYR A 50 -11.98 9.06 22.83
CA TYR A 50 -12.43 7.88 23.56
C TYR A 50 -11.88 7.86 24.99
N GLY A 51 -10.63 8.30 25.20
CA GLY A 51 -10.06 8.49 26.52
C GLY A 51 -10.81 9.52 27.37
N GLU A 52 -11.27 10.63 26.77
CA GLU A 52 -12.13 11.62 27.43
C GLU A 52 -13.49 11.03 27.80
N ALA A 53 -14.13 10.27 26.90
CA ALA A 53 -15.38 9.56 27.18
C ALA A 53 -15.21 8.55 28.33
N LEU A 54 -14.13 7.77 28.29
CA LEU A 54 -13.78 6.79 29.33
C LEU A 54 -13.52 7.43 30.68
N ALA A 55 -12.90 8.61 30.73
CA ALA A 55 -12.68 9.35 31.98
C ALA A 55 -14.00 9.78 32.66
N LEU A 56 -15.07 9.97 31.87
CA LEU A 56 -16.40 10.32 32.39
C LEU A 56 -17.23 9.09 32.80
N ASP A 57 -16.98 7.93 32.19
CA ASP A 57 -17.59 6.64 32.53
C ASP A 57 -16.57 5.49 32.44
N PRO A 58 -15.71 5.31 33.48
CA PRO A 58 -14.58 4.39 33.44
C PRO A 58 -14.91 2.89 33.38
N LYS A 59 -16.17 2.53 33.53
CA LYS A 59 -16.62 1.12 33.48
C LYS A 59 -17.41 0.80 32.21
N ASN A 60 -17.60 1.76 31.35
CA ASN A 60 -18.32 1.55 30.10
C ASN A 60 -17.52 0.62 29.17
N PRO A 61 -18.03 -0.57 28.84
CA PRO A 61 -17.27 -1.56 28.06
C PRO A 61 -16.95 -1.06 26.63
N GLU A 62 -17.87 -0.32 26.02
CA GLU A 62 -17.67 0.24 24.69
C GLU A 62 -16.58 1.31 24.65
N PHE A 63 -16.52 2.17 25.68
CA PHE A 63 -15.47 3.19 25.79
C PHE A 63 -14.10 2.57 26.10
N LEU A 64 -14.07 1.51 26.95
CA LEU A 64 -12.85 0.74 27.21
C LEU A 64 -12.31 0.12 25.92
N GLU A 65 -13.14 -0.63 25.20
CA GLU A 65 -12.74 -1.32 23.98
C GLU A 65 -12.30 -0.34 22.90
N SER A 66 -13.08 0.72 22.65
CA SER A 66 -12.75 1.75 21.66
C SER A 66 -11.42 2.47 22.00
N THR A 67 -11.17 2.73 23.29
CA THR A 67 -9.90 3.35 23.72
C THR A 67 -8.73 2.39 23.53
N VAL A 68 -8.88 1.11 23.88
CA VAL A 68 -7.85 0.08 23.71
C VAL A 68 -7.53 -0.11 22.23
N LEU A 69 -8.54 -0.21 21.36
CA LEU A 69 -8.36 -0.31 19.91
C LEU A 69 -7.59 0.88 19.33
N ALA A 70 -7.96 2.09 19.70
CA ALA A 70 -7.28 3.29 19.22
C ALA A 70 -5.83 3.37 19.69
N LEU A 71 -5.56 3.02 20.95
CA LEU A 71 -4.20 2.96 21.51
C LEU A 71 -3.36 1.86 20.85
N LEU A 72 -3.94 0.69 20.60
CA LEU A 72 -3.28 -0.42 19.91
C LEU A 72 -2.93 -0.03 18.47
N SER A 73 -3.84 0.60 17.73
CA SER A 73 -3.59 1.10 16.38
C SER A 73 -2.44 2.12 16.31
N LEU A 74 -2.29 2.94 17.34
CA LEU A 74 -1.15 3.85 17.51
C LEU A 74 0.16 3.15 17.91
N GLY A 75 0.14 1.85 18.27
CA GLY A 75 1.28 1.15 18.83
C GLY A 75 1.52 1.45 20.34
N ASN A 76 0.60 2.15 21.00
CA ASN A 76 0.71 2.51 22.42
C ASN A 76 0.21 1.38 23.35
N ILE A 77 0.80 0.18 23.23
CA ILE A 77 0.34 -1.02 23.93
C ILE A 77 0.51 -0.88 25.44
N GLU A 78 1.56 -0.24 25.92
CA GLU A 78 1.76 0.01 27.35
C GLU A 78 0.61 0.81 27.99
N ARG A 79 0.04 1.77 27.25
CA ARG A 79 -1.14 2.52 27.71
C ARG A 79 -2.43 1.73 27.56
N ALA A 80 -2.52 0.86 26.57
CA ALA A 80 -3.67 -0.02 26.35
C ALA A 80 -3.75 -1.13 27.41
N LEU A 81 -2.61 -1.66 27.85
CA LEU A 81 -2.51 -2.84 28.73
C LEU A 81 -3.30 -2.72 30.04
N PRO A 82 -3.24 -1.63 30.84
CA PRO A 82 -4.05 -1.49 32.04
C PRO A 82 -5.56 -1.55 31.74
N LEU A 83 -6.00 -0.95 30.65
CA LEU A 83 -7.41 -0.95 30.23
C LEU A 83 -7.85 -2.34 29.77
N ALA A 84 -7.01 -3.01 28.98
CA ALA A 84 -7.25 -4.38 28.54
C ALA A 84 -7.33 -5.38 29.72
N ARG A 85 -6.53 -5.20 30.77
CA ARG A 85 -6.62 -5.99 32.01
C ARG A 85 -7.98 -5.79 32.72
N VAL A 86 -8.53 -4.56 32.69
CA VAL A 86 -9.88 -4.29 33.23
C VAL A 86 -10.93 -4.99 32.37
N MET A 87 -10.80 -4.97 31.06
CA MET A 87 -11.70 -5.68 30.13
C MET A 87 -11.63 -7.20 30.33
N ALA A 88 -10.43 -7.76 30.45
CA ALA A 88 -10.20 -9.20 30.66
C ALA A 88 -10.79 -9.71 31.99
N ALA A 89 -10.91 -8.85 32.98
CA ALA A 89 -11.52 -9.16 34.30
C ALA A 89 -13.06 -9.00 34.31
N SER A 90 -13.70 -8.64 33.17
CA SER A 90 -15.14 -8.51 33.05
C SER A 90 -15.83 -9.86 32.79
N ASP A 91 -17.15 -9.92 32.92
CA ASP A 91 -17.93 -11.16 32.71
C ASP A 91 -17.90 -11.64 31.24
N GLN A 92 -17.58 -10.77 30.29
CA GLN A 92 -17.51 -11.06 28.85
C GLN A 92 -16.28 -10.35 28.25
N PRO A 93 -15.08 -10.87 28.46
CA PRO A 93 -13.88 -10.32 27.86
C PRO A 93 -13.90 -10.54 26.33
N GLY A 94 -13.68 -9.45 25.58
CA GLY A 94 -13.58 -9.51 24.12
C GLY A 94 -12.18 -9.97 23.65
N GLN A 95 -12.09 -10.41 22.39
CA GLN A 95 -10.84 -10.84 21.75
C GLN A 95 -9.71 -9.80 21.89
N ILE A 96 -10.03 -8.51 21.82
CA ILE A 96 -9.06 -7.41 21.93
C ILE A 96 -8.42 -7.37 23.33
N ALA A 97 -9.18 -7.66 24.38
CA ALA A 97 -8.64 -7.74 25.73
C ALA A 97 -7.59 -8.86 25.83
N TYR A 98 -7.88 -10.03 25.29
CA TYR A 98 -6.93 -11.15 25.26
C TYR A 98 -5.71 -10.85 24.39
N LEU A 99 -5.89 -10.23 23.22
CA LEU A 99 -4.78 -9.83 22.34
C LEU A 99 -3.76 -8.97 23.08
N VAL A 100 -4.21 -7.92 23.77
CA VAL A 100 -3.33 -6.97 24.47
C VAL A 100 -2.78 -7.58 25.77
N THR A 101 -3.56 -8.34 26.54
CA THR A 101 -3.07 -8.95 27.78
C THR A 101 -2.07 -10.07 27.51
N THR A 102 -2.26 -10.88 26.46
CA THR A 102 -1.29 -11.88 26.00
C THR A 102 0.03 -11.22 25.62
N ALA A 103 -0.02 -10.09 24.88
CA ALA A 103 1.18 -9.32 24.56
C ALA A 103 1.89 -8.81 25.83
N GLY A 104 1.13 -8.32 26.82
CA GLY A 104 1.69 -7.88 28.09
C GLY A 104 2.39 -9.00 28.86
N MET A 105 1.76 -10.17 28.99
CA MET A 105 2.36 -11.35 29.62
C MET A 105 3.63 -11.81 28.88
N ALA A 106 3.59 -11.84 27.54
CA ALA A 106 4.74 -12.20 26.72
C ALA A 106 5.90 -11.20 26.88
N GLN A 107 5.61 -9.90 26.96
CA GLN A 107 6.63 -8.87 27.19
C GLN A 107 7.25 -8.96 28.60
N GLU A 108 6.45 -9.32 29.62
CA GLU A 108 6.87 -9.55 30.99
C GLU A 108 7.53 -10.94 31.16
N GLU A 109 7.58 -11.77 30.12
CA GLU A 109 8.05 -13.17 30.12
C GLU A 109 7.29 -14.04 31.14
N ASP A 110 6.03 -13.72 31.41
CA ASP A 110 5.15 -14.52 32.27
C ASP A 110 4.63 -15.75 31.50
N TYR A 111 5.57 -16.64 31.19
CA TYR A 111 5.26 -17.90 30.45
C TYR A 111 4.29 -18.79 31.25
N ALA A 112 4.38 -18.74 32.61
CA ALA A 112 3.47 -19.52 33.45
C ALA A 112 2.02 -19.02 33.33
N GLY A 113 1.81 -17.71 33.29
CA GLY A 113 0.51 -17.09 33.04
C GLY A 113 -0.04 -17.44 31.65
N LEU A 114 0.79 -17.37 30.60
CA LEU A 114 0.41 -17.74 29.23
C LEU A 114 0.01 -19.23 29.10
N ILE A 115 0.73 -20.13 29.77
CA ILE A 115 0.41 -21.57 29.79
C ILE A 115 -0.89 -21.85 30.54
N ALA A 116 -1.14 -21.11 31.62
CA ALA A 116 -2.34 -21.28 32.44
C ALA A 116 -3.61 -20.70 31.84
N GLN A 117 -3.49 -19.80 30.85
CA GLN A 117 -4.62 -19.21 30.15
C GLN A 117 -5.42 -20.31 29.44
N SER A 118 -6.66 -20.52 29.87
CA SER A 118 -7.51 -21.60 29.34
C SER A 118 -8.25 -21.13 28.09
N ALA A 119 -8.19 -21.93 27.04
CA ALA A 119 -9.00 -21.68 25.83
C ALA A 119 -10.53 -21.76 26.08
N ASP A 120 -10.94 -22.42 27.17
CA ASP A 120 -12.36 -22.55 27.56
C ASP A 120 -12.93 -21.25 28.17
N GLU A 121 -12.06 -20.35 28.65
CA GLU A 121 -12.43 -19.06 29.24
C GLU A 121 -12.45 -17.90 28.23
N GLY A 122 -12.15 -18.19 26.94
CA GLY A 122 -12.01 -17.23 25.87
C GLY A 122 -10.55 -16.97 25.51
N GLY A 123 -10.31 -16.35 24.34
CA GLY A 123 -8.97 -16.12 23.83
C GLY A 123 -8.96 -15.23 22.61
N ILE A 124 -7.81 -15.16 21.95
CA ILE A 124 -7.63 -14.50 20.63
C ILE A 124 -8.24 -15.38 19.54
N GLY A 125 -8.01 -16.67 19.64
CA GLY A 125 -8.49 -17.70 18.76
C GLY A 125 -7.67 -18.98 18.93
N PRO A 126 -8.24 -20.17 18.64
CA PRO A 126 -7.67 -21.45 19.05
C PRO A 126 -6.24 -21.67 18.49
N TRP A 127 -5.94 -21.16 17.32
CA TRP A 127 -4.64 -21.32 16.69
C TRP A 127 -3.58 -20.38 17.28
N VAL A 128 -3.93 -19.09 17.44
CA VAL A 128 -3.01 -18.11 18.05
C VAL A 128 -2.71 -18.52 19.48
N ASP A 129 -3.74 -18.82 20.26
CA ASP A 129 -3.62 -19.22 21.66
C ASP A 129 -2.79 -20.51 21.82
N GLY A 130 -3.04 -21.49 20.94
CA GLY A 130 -2.31 -22.74 20.91
C GLY A 130 -0.81 -22.57 20.59
N LEU A 131 -0.48 -21.72 19.60
CA LEU A 131 0.91 -21.42 19.24
C LEU A 131 1.61 -20.57 20.30
N VAL A 132 0.95 -19.56 20.84
CA VAL A 132 1.48 -18.77 21.97
C VAL A 132 1.78 -19.65 23.16
N LYS A 133 0.88 -20.61 23.48
CA LYS A 133 1.10 -21.58 24.55
C LYS A 133 2.31 -22.49 24.28
N ALA A 134 2.45 -22.97 23.03
CA ALA A 134 3.61 -23.78 22.65
C ALA A 134 4.93 -23.01 22.84
N TRP A 135 4.98 -21.74 22.40
CA TRP A 135 6.15 -20.90 22.59
C TRP A 135 6.38 -20.52 24.06
N ALA A 136 5.33 -20.33 24.85
CA ALA A 136 5.44 -20.12 26.30
C ALA A 136 6.04 -21.35 27.01
N GLN A 137 5.71 -22.58 26.54
CA GLN A 137 6.35 -23.81 27.04
C GLN A 137 7.83 -23.87 26.66
N VAL A 138 8.23 -23.41 25.45
CA VAL A 138 9.65 -23.24 25.09
C VAL A 138 10.33 -22.28 26.08
N GLY A 139 9.72 -21.13 26.35
CA GLY A 139 10.24 -20.13 27.27
C GLY A 139 10.33 -20.61 28.74
N ALA A 140 9.41 -21.48 29.15
CA ALA A 140 9.46 -22.15 30.46
C ALA A 140 10.49 -23.29 30.53
N GLY A 141 11.17 -23.64 29.41
CA GLY A 141 12.15 -24.72 29.33
C GLY A 141 11.54 -26.11 29.16
N ASP A 142 10.23 -26.22 28.96
CA ASP A 142 9.54 -27.51 28.71
C ASP A 142 9.35 -27.79 27.23
N MET A 143 10.45 -28.12 26.57
CA MET A 143 10.43 -28.44 25.14
C MET A 143 9.58 -29.67 24.81
N THR A 144 9.45 -30.62 25.73
CA THR A 144 8.62 -31.81 25.55
C THR A 144 7.15 -31.44 25.43
N ALA A 145 6.64 -30.59 26.33
CA ALA A 145 5.28 -30.10 26.26
C ALA A 145 5.05 -29.22 25.02
N ALA A 146 6.03 -28.36 24.68
CA ALA A 146 5.96 -27.51 23.48
C ALA A 146 5.80 -28.34 22.19
N LEU A 147 6.63 -29.36 22.01
CA LEU A 147 6.55 -30.24 20.85
C LEU A 147 5.21 -30.99 20.78
N ALA A 148 4.72 -31.49 21.91
CA ALA A 148 3.42 -32.15 21.97
C ALA A 148 2.28 -31.17 21.60
N GLN A 149 2.37 -29.91 22.01
CA GLN A 149 1.40 -28.86 21.67
C GLN A 149 1.42 -28.54 20.16
N PHE A 150 2.62 -28.37 19.56
CA PHE A 150 2.76 -28.20 18.11
C PHE A 150 2.18 -29.41 17.33
N ASP A 151 2.48 -30.63 17.77
CA ASP A 151 1.96 -31.85 17.13
C ASP A 151 0.43 -31.92 17.19
N ALA A 152 -0.17 -31.58 18.30
CA ALA A 152 -1.61 -31.52 18.43
C ALA A 152 -2.24 -30.51 17.47
N LEU A 153 -1.68 -29.28 17.39
CA LEU A 153 -2.15 -28.24 16.47
C LEU A 153 -1.97 -28.61 15.00
N SER A 154 -0.94 -29.36 14.64
CA SER A 154 -0.64 -29.75 13.26
C SER A 154 -1.66 -30.71 12.66
N THR A 155 -2.53 -31.31 13.49
CA THR A 155 -3.61 -32.18 13.02
C THR A 155 -4.83 -31.41 12.48
N GLU A 156 -4.90 -30.12 12.76
CA GLU A 156 -5.98 -29.24 12.29
C GLU A 156 -5.86 -28.97 10.77
N ALA A 157 -6.98 -29.10 10.07
CA ALA A 157 -6.99 -28.96 8.62
C ALA A 157 -6.60 -27.52 8.18
N GLY A 158 -5.70 -27.43 7.21
CA GLY A 158 -5.24 -26.16 6.64
C GLY A 158 -4.11 -25.45 7.41
N MET A 159 -3.82 -25.85 8.64
CA MET A 159 -2.82 -25.18 9.50
C MET A 159 -1.49 -25.93 9.60
N GLN A 160 -1.40 -27.15 9.07
CA GLN A 160 -0.22 -28.00 9.23
C GLN A 160 1.09 -27.31 8.84
N GLY A 161 1.14 -26.68 7.64
CA GLY A 161 2.37 -26.01 7.16
C GLY A 161 2.80 -24.86 8.06
N PHE A 162 1.83 -24.11 8.57
CA PHE A 162 2.05 -22.97 9.48
C PHE A 162 2.56 -23.44 10.85
N VAL A 163 1.92 -24.43 11.45
CA VAL A 163 2.34 -25.00 12.75
C VAL A 163 3.71 -25.64 12.65
N MET A 164 3.98 -26.38 11.55
CA MET A 164 5.29 -27.04 11.36
C MET A 164 6.41 -26.03 11.15
N TYR A 165 6.13 -24.87 10.54
CA TYR A 165 7.08 -23.77 10.48
C TYR A 165 7.48 -23.30 11.90
N HIS A 166 6.51 -23.00 12.78
CA HIS A 166 6.79 -22.61 14.15
C HIS A 166 7.51 -23.71 14.94
N LYS A 167 7.16 -24.98 14.72
CA LYS A 167 7.86 -26.11 15.35
C LYS A 167 9.33 -26.17 14.93
N ALA A 168 9.63 -25.97 13.64
CA ALA A 168 10.99 -25.94 13.13
C ALA A 168 11.79 -24.78 13.73
N LEU A 169 11.21 -23.58 13.81
CA LEU A 169 11.83 -22.43 14.45
C LEU A 169 12.09 -22.67 15.95
N ALA A 170 11.17 -23.32 16.65
CA ALA A 170 11.32 -23.64 18.08
C ALA A 170 12.47 -24.64 18.30
N LEU A 171 12.63 -25.65 17.45
CA LEU A 171 13.77 -26.56 17.49
C LEU A 171 15.09 -25.82 17.22
N ALA A 172 15.12 -24.96 16.19
CA ALA A 172 16.30 -24.18 15.86
C ALA A 172 16.71 -23.20 16.97
N SER A 173 15.74 -22.58 17.67
CA SER A 173 16.00 -21.64 18.77
C SER A 173 16.68 -22.28 19.97
N VAL A 174 16.53 -23.60 20.15
CA VAL A 174 17.22 -24.37 21.21
C VAL A 174 18.41 -25.16 20.68
N GLY A 175 18.82 -24.95 19.42
CA GLY A 175 20.01 -25.56 18.82
C GLY A 175 19.79 -26.92 18.18
N ASP A 176 18.56 -27.43 18.11
CA ASP A 176 18.25 -28.68 17.38
C ASP A 176 18.03 -28.37 15.88
N TYR A 177 19.14 -28.05 15.19
CA TYR A 177 19.11 -27.71 13.77
C TYR A 177 18.82 -28.90 12.88
N GLU A 178 19.21 -30.13 13.27
CA GLU A 178 18.88 -31.36 12.51
C GLU A 178 17.37 -31.63 12.55
N GLY A 179 16.75 -31.51 13.73
CA GLY A 179 15.29 -31.64 13.87
C GLY A 179 14.54 -30.58 13.09
N ALA A 180 15.01 -29.33 13.11
CA ALA A 180 14.44 -28.21 12.35
C ALA A 180 14.52 -28.46 10.83
N GLU A 181 15.70 -28.83 10.31
CA GLU A 181 15.87 -29.10 8.87
C GLU A 181 15.03 -30.32 8.42
N ALA A 182 14.90 -31.35 9.24
CA ALA A 182 14.05 -32.50 8.90
C ALA A 182 12.59 -32.08 8.66
N ILE A 183 12.09 -31.10 9.43
CA ILE A 183 10.75 -30.54 9.25
C ILE A 183 10.66 -29.74 7.96
N PHE A 184 11.62 -28.84 7.69
CA PHE A 184 11.63 -28.05 6.45
C PHE A 184 11.74 -28.93 5.21
N ALA A 185 12.60 -29.95 5.24
CA ALA A 185 12.78 -30.89 4.14
C ALA A 185 11.51 -31.72 3.84
N ALA A 186 10.76 -32.12 4.89
CA ALA A 186 9.52 -32.87 4.74
C ALA A 186 8.34 -32.02 4.24
N ASN A 187 8.35 -30.70 4.49
CA ASN A 187 7.24 -29.78 4.20
C ASN A 187 7.57 -28.79 3.06
N GLN A 188 8.32 -29.21 2.05
CA GLN A 188 8.73 -28.35 0.92
C GLN A 188 7.58 -27.70 0.15
N SER A 189 6.36 -28.24 0.22
CA SER A 189 5.16 -27.67 -0.42
C SER A 189 4.28 -26.83 0.53
N GLY A 190 4.70 -26.62 1.78
CA GLY A 190 3.97 -25.81 2.75
C GLY A 190 4.20 -24.30 2.56
N SER A 191 3.12 -23.51 2.51
CA SER A 191 3.18 -22.07 2.20
C SER A 191 4.11 -21.25 3.11
N ALA A 192 4.16 -21.53 4.41
CA ALA A 192 4.98 -20.76 5.36
C ALA A 192 6.49 -20.97 5.18
N GLY A 193 6.92 -22.19 4.83
CA GLY A 193 8.34 -22.51 4.56
C GLY A 193 8.87 -21.92 3.24
N GLN A 194 7.97 -21.51 2.34
CA GLN A 194 8.31 -20.89 1.05
C GLN A 194 8.31 -19.37 1.08
N THR A 195 7.93 -18.76 2.19
CA THR A 195 8.05 -17.31 2.36
C THR A 195 9.54 -16.93 2.39
N ARG A 196 9.85 -15.67 2.02
CA ARG A 196 11.22 -15.14 2.12
C ARG A 196 11.85 -15.46 3.49
N ARG A 197 11.12 -15.20 4.55
CA ARG A 197 11.55 -15.43 5.92
C ARG A 197 11.77 -16.93 6.23
N GLY A 198 10.88 -17.80 5.76
CA GLY A 198 11.01 -19.24 5.91
C GLY A 198 12.23 -19.80 5.18
N VAL A 199 12.53 -19.30 3.98
CA VAL A 199 13.72 -19.64 3.21
C VAL A 199 14.99 -19.20 3.93
N ILE A 200 15.04 -17.94 4.40
CA ILE A 200 16.20 -17.41 5.15
C ILE A 200 16.43 -18.23 6.44
N ALA A 201 15.38 -18.51 7.20
CA ALA A 201 15.49 -19.35 8.40
C ALA A 201 16.09 -20.72 8.10
N ARG A 202 15.63 -21.37 7.03
CA ARG A 202 16.18 -22.66 6.60
C ARG A 202 17.63 -22.56 6.12
N VAL A 203 17.98 -21.48 5.42
CA VAL A 203 19.37 -21.22 4.98
C VAL A 203 20.30 -21.06 6.18
N GLU A 204 19.90 -20.29 7.19
CA GLU A 204 20.67 -20.16 8.44
C GLU A 204 20.82 -21.50 9.16
N ILE A 205 19.75 -22.31 9.24
CA ILE A 205 19.78 -23.66 9.80
C ILE A 205 20.77 -24.56 9.05
N LEU A 206 20.74 -24.56 7.71
CA LEU A 206 21.68 -25.30 6.88
C LEU A 206 23.13 -24.85 7.10
N GLY A 207 23.33 -23.51 7.26
CA GLY A 207 24.62 -22.92 7.60
C GLY A 207 25.14 -23.42 8.96
N GLN A 208 24.27 -23.51 9.98
CA GLN A 208 24.61 -24.06 11.29
C GLN A 208 25.02 -25.54 11.20
N LEU A 209 24.45 -26.31 10.25
CA LEU A 209 24.77 -27.70 9.99
C LEU A 209 26.01 -27.86 9.10
N GLY A 210 26.64 -26.78 8.65
CA GLY A 210 27.77 -26.81 7.71
C GLY A 210 27.38 -27.27 6.29
N ARG A 211 26.09 -27.22 5.96
CA ARG A 211 25.55 -27.63 4.63
C ARG A 211 25.46 -26.42 3.69
N ASN A 212 26.55 -25.64 3.60
CA ASN A 212 26.59 -24.36 2.89
C ASN A 212 26.24 -24.47 1.41
N GLU A 213 26.64 -25.56 0.73
CA GLU A 213 26.29 -25.79 -0.69
C GLU A 213 24.77 -25.91 -0.87
N GLN A 214 24.08 -26.60 0.04
CA GLN A 214 22.61 -26.71 0.00
C GLN A 214 21.94 -25.40 0.31
N ALA A 215 22.47 -24.62 1.25
CA ALA A 215 21.99 -23.28 1.58
C ALA A 215 22.08 -22.32 0.39
N LEU A 216 23.24 -22.31 -0.30
CA LEU A 216 23.46 -21.49 -1.51
C LEU A 216 22.54 -21.91 -2.67
N ALA A 217 22.35 -23.23 -2.87
CA ALA A 217 21.40 -23.72 -3.88
C ALA A 217 19.97 -23.26 -3.57
N LEU A 218 19.53 -23.36 -2.31
CA LEU A 218 18.21 -22.93 -1.87
C LEU A 218 17.99 -21.42 -2.10
N LEU A 219 18.98 -20.58 -1.79
CA LEU A 219 18.93 -19.13 -2.07
C LEU A 219 18.77 -18.85 -3.56
N THR A 220 19.60 -19.52 -4.40
CA THR A 220 19.58 -19.34 -5.85
C THR A 220 18.24 -19.77 -6.46
N ASP A 221 17.72 -20.92 -6.02
CA ASP A 221 16.46 -21.46 -6.51
C ASP A 221 15.25 -20.62 -6.11
N SER A 222 15.30 -19.99 -4.90
CA SER A 222 14.19 -19.22 -4.36
C SER A 222 14.16 -17.76 -4.84
N PHE A 223 15.32 -17.12 -4.99
CA PHE A 223 15.42 -15.69 -5.24
C PHE A 223 16.13 -15.34 -6.56
N GLY A 224 16.75 -16.32 -7.21
CA GLY A 224 17.54 -16.08 -8.41
C GLY A 224 18.84 -15.33 -8.12
N ALA A 225 19.33 -14.63 -9.15
CA ALA A 225 20.56 -13.81 -9.07
C ALA A 225 20.27 -12.32 -8.85
N ASN A 226 19.16 -11.98 -8.20
CA ASN A 226 18.80 -10.60 -7.95
C ASN A 226 19.57 -10.04 -6.77
N SER A 227 20.12 -8.83 -6.93
CA SER A 227 20.84 -8.11 -5.86
C SER A 227 19.85 -7.69 -4.78
N ASP A 228 19.98 -8.30 -3.62
CA ASP A 228 19.30 -7.96 -2.38
C ASP A 228 20.41 -7.92 -1.30
N PRO A 229 20.71 -6.75 -0.70
CA PRO A 229 21.82 -6.61 0.23
C PRO A 229 21.84 -7.62 1.39
N GLU A 230 20.65 -7.98 1.93
CA GLU A 230 20.57 -8.99 2.98
C GLU A 230 20.97 -10.39 2.48
N LEU A 231 20.54 -10.75 1.26
CA LEU A 231 20.89 -12.02 0.65
C LEU A 231 22.36 -12.05 0.22
N ASP A 232 22.90 -10.94 -0.28
CA ASP A 232 24.31 -10.82 -0.65
C ASP A 232 25.23 -11.04 0.57
N ASP A 233 24.89 -10.44 1.72
CA ASP A 233 25.62 -10.65 2.97
C ASP A 233 25.55 -12.12 3.43
N LEU A 234 24.38 -12.74 3.34
CA LEU A 234 24.17 -14.15 3.69
C LEU A 234 24.94 -15.08 2.75
N VAL A 235 24.93 -14.80 1.45
CA VAL A 235 25.74 -15.53 0.45
C VAL A 235 27.23 -15.41 0.76
N ALA A 236 27.71 -14.20 1.06
CA ALA A 236 29.11 -13.97 1.41
C ALA A 236 29.51 -14.73 2.69
N ALA A 237 28.64 -14.76 3.70
CA ALA A 237 28.87 -15.51 4.93
C ALA A 237 28.93 -17.03 4.68
N LEU A 238 28.04 -17.57 3.83
CA LEU A 238 28.02 -19.00 3.47
C LEU A 238 29.22 -19.43 2.61
N GLN A 239 29.77 -18.51 1.79
CA GLN A 239 30.98 -18.77 0.98
C GLN A 239 32.28 -18.60 1.78
N GLY A 240 32.23 -17.94 2.92
CA GLY A 240 33.35 -17.73 3.83
C GLY A 240 33.62 -18.95 4.72
N ASP A 241 34.70 -18.86 5.53
CA ASP A 241 35.07 -19.89 6.52
C ASP A 241 34.27 -19.73 7.85
N GLY A 242 33.36 -18.76 7.93
CA GLY A 242 32.54 -18.46 9.12
C GLY A 242 31.30 -19.36 9.21
N GLN A 243 30.83 -19.58 10.44
CA GLN A 243 29.54 -20.21 10.69
C GLN A 243 28.43 -19.14 10.61
N VAL A 244 27.40 -19.36 9.78
CA VAL A 244 26.22 -18.48 9.72
C VAL A 244 25.39 -18.67 10.99
N ALA A 245 25.15 -17.62 11.75
CA ALA A 245 24.33 -17.67 12.96
C ALA A 245 22.84 -17.86 12.63
N PHE A 246 22.09 -18.53 13.51
CA PHE A 246 20.62 -18.52 13.45
C PHE A 246 20.10 -17.27 14.17
N THR A 247 19.54 -16.34 13.42
CA THR A 247 19.12 -15.02 13.92
C THR A 247 17.61 -14.82 13.96
N GLN A 248 16.87 -15.71 13.29
CA GLN A 248 15.44 -15.51 13.07
C GLN A 248 14.63 -15.49 14.36
N ILE A 249 14.94 -16.37 15.32
CA ILE A 249 14.24 -16.46 16.61
C ILE A 249 15.28 -16.59 17.74
N PRO A 250 15.67 -15.47 18.35
CA PRO A 250 16.67 -15.47 19.44
C PRO A 250 16.15 -16.04 20.76
N ASP A 251 14.85 -15.95 21.04
CA ASP A 251 14.23 -16.40 22.28
C ASP A 251 12.73 -16.74 22.09
N ALA A 252 12.08 -17.24 23.14
CA ALA A 252 10.67 -17.62 23.09
C ALA A 252 9.72 -16.40 22.92
N LYS A 253 10.06 -15.23 23.42
CA LYS A 253 9.30 -14.00 23.20
C LYS A 253 9.31 -13.61 21.73
N ALA A 254 10.46 -13.70 21.09
CA ALA A 254 10.57 -13.51 19.64
C ALA A 254 9.76 -14.57 18.86
N GLY A 255 9.67 -15.80 19.36
CA GLY A 255 8.78 -16.84 18.81
C GLY A 255 7.30 -16.48 18.94
N ILE A 256 6.87 -15.87 20.05
CA ILE A 256 5.51 -15.34 20.20
C ILE A 256 5.28 -14.15 19.25
N ALA A 257 6.24 -13.24 19.10
CA ALA A 257 6.17 -12.16 18.12
C ALA A 257 5.99 -12.70 16.70
N GLU A 258 6.73 -13.76 16.35
CA GLU A 258 6.62 -14.45 15.05
C GLU A 258 5.22 -15.04 14.83
N VAL A 259 4.52 -15.52 15.89
CA VAL A 259 3.12 -15.96 15.75
C VAL A 259 2.25 -14.81 15.28
N PHE A 260 2.34 -13.65 15.92
CA PHE A 260 1.52 -12.49 15.54
C PHE A 260 1.87 -11.96 14.15
N PHE A 261 3.14 -11.86 13.80
CA PHE A 261 3.61 -11.45 12.48
C PHE A 261 3.10 -12.38 11.38
N THR A 262 3.27 -13.69 11.54
CA THR A 262 2.85 -14.65 10.52
C THR A 262 1.33 -14.72 10.37
N PHE A 263 0.57 -14.53 11.46
CA PHE A 263 -0.88 -14.34 11.38
C PHE A 263 -1.26 -13.06 10.63
N ALA A 264 -0.60 -11.95 10.89
CA ALA A 264 -0.81 -10.72 10.13
C ALA A 264 -0.58 -10.96 8.63
N ALA A 265 0.51 -11.64 8.27
CA ALA A 265 0.82 -11.96 6.87
C ALA A 265 -0.23 -12.89 6.21
N VAL A 266 -0.73 -13.90 6.92
CA VAL A 266 -1.80 -14.78 6.43
C VAL A 266 -3.10 -14.00 6.24
N LEU A 267 -3.54 -13.22 7.23
CA LEU A 267 -4.74 -12.41 7.16
C LEU A 267 -4.71 -11.41 5.99
N ARG A 268 -3.54 -10.81 5.74
CA ARG A 268 -3.33 -9.94 4.59
C ARG A 268 -3.52 -10.68 3.26
N ASN A 269 -2.96 -11.87 3.12
CA ASN A 269 -3.09 -12.70 1.92
C ASN A 269 -4.54 -13.16 1.69
N GLU A 270 -5.32 -13.35 2.75
CA GLU A 270 -6.74 -13.68 2.70
C GLU A 270 -7.64 -12.44 2.49
N SER A 271 -7.04 -11.28 2.21
CA SER A 271 -7.74 -10.00 2.00
C SER A 271 -8.58 -9.56 3.21
N ALA A 272 -8.14 -9.88 4.42
CA ALA A 272 -8.68 -9.26 5.63
C ALA A 272 -8.40 -7.75 5.59
N GLY A 273 -9.30 -6.96 6.16
CA GLY A 273 -9.13 -5.50 6.15
C GLY A 273 -7.83 -5.06 6.84
N ASP A 274 -7.09 -4.14 6.22
CA ASP A 274 -5.77 -3.65 6.68
C ASP A 274 -5.76 -3.21 8.15
N TYR A 275 -6.88 -2.62 8.61
CA TYR A 275 -7.03 -2.24 10.02
C TYR A 275 -6.92 -3.43 10.98
N TYR A 276 -7.57 -4.56 10.65
CA TYR A 276 -7.53 -5.76 11.49
C TYR A 276 -6.15 -6.42 11.47
N VAL A 277 -5.52 -6.47 10.30
CA VAL A 277 -4.13 -6.96 10.14
C VAL A 277 -3.15 -6.13 10.97
N LEU A 278 -3.33 -4.80 10.98
CA LEU A 278 -2.49 -3.86 11.75
C LEU A 278 -2.47 -4.19 13.25
N LEU A 279 -3.58 -4.65 13.83
CA LEU A 279 -3.62 -4.99 15.27
C LEU A 279 -2.63 -6.11 15.62
N TYR A 280 -2.53 -7.14 14.77
CA TYR A 280 -1.58 -8.24 14.98
C TYR A 280 -0.13 -7.80 14.76
N SER A 281 0.12 -7.02 13.70
CA SER A 281 1.43 -6.45 13.41
C SER A 281 1.92 -5.54 14.56
N ARG A 282 1.04 -4.69 15.13
CA ARG A 282 1.37 -3.88 16.31
C ARG A 282 1.81 -4.71 17.53
N ILE A 283 1.21 -5.87 17.74
CA ILE A 283 1.61 -6.79 18.81
C ILE A 283 2.97 -7.40 18.51
N ALA A 284 3.20 -7.88 17.29
CA ALA A 284 4.50 -8.42 16.88
C ALA A 284 5.62 -7.38 17.06
N ARG A 285 5.38 -6.14 16.63
CA ARG A 285 6.28 -5.00 16.76
C ARG A 285 6.59 -4.64 18.22
N TYR A 286 5.58 -4.70 19.09
CA TYR A 286 5.75 -4.44 20.53
C TYR A 286 6.62 -5.49 21.20
N LEU A 287 6.44 -6.77 20.86
CA LEU A 287 7.20 -7.87 21.43
C LEU A 287 8.63 -7.94 20.87
N ARG A 288 8.81 -7.57 19.60
CA ARG A 288 10.09 -7.61 18.91
C ARG A 288 10.33 -6.34 18.08
N PRO A 289 10.81 -5.26 18.71
CA PRO A 289 11.04 -3.98 18.04
C PRO A 289 12.08 -4.01 16.90
N ASP A 290 12.96 -4.97 16.85
CA ASP A 290 13.97 -5.19 15.82
C ASP A 290 13.50 -6.10 14.66
N HIS A 291 12.23 -6.48 14.64
CA HIS A 291 11.67 -7.30 13.57
C HIS A 291 11.40 -6.46 12.32
N ILE A 292 12.37 -6.41 11.41
CA ILE A 292 12.32 -5.51 10.25
C ILE A 292 11.19 -5.86 9.28
N ASP A 293 10.95 -7.16 8.99
CA ASP A 293 9.85 -7.55 8.09
C ASP A 293 8.48 -7.09 8.62
N ASP A 294 8.28 -7.16 9.95
CA ASP A 294 7.04 -6.68 10.58
C ASP A 294 6.96 -5.14 10.59
N LEU A 295 8.08 -4.46 10.77
CA LEU A 295 8.15 -3.01 10.66
C LEU A 295 7.74 -2.53 9.27
N LEU A 296 8.28 -3.17 8.21
CA LEU A 296 7.91 -2.87 6.83
C LEU A 296 6.44 -3.18 6.55
N LEU A 297 5.92 -4.31 7.07
CA LEU A 297 4.50 -4.67 6.97
C LEU A 297 3.62 -3.63 7.68
N THR A 298 3.99 -3.24 8.91
CA THR A 298 3.26 -2.20 9.67
C THR A 298 3.19 -0.89 8.90
N ALA A 299 4.32 -0.44 8.34
CA ALA A 299 4.38 0.79 7.57
C ALA A 299 3.50 0.74 6.32
N ASP A 300 3.52 -0.35 5.57
CA ASP A 300 2.69 -0.54 4.39
C ASP A 300 1.19 -0.57 4.73
N LEU A 301 0.80 -1.24 5.83
CA LEU A 301 -0.58 -1.21 6.32
C LEU A 301 -1.02 0.22 6.70
N LEU A 302 -0.15 0.97 7.37
CA LEU A 302 -0.41 2.37 7.73
C LEU A 302 -0.57 3.25 6.48
N GLU A 303 0.26 3.05 5.46
CA GLU A 303 0.13 3.75 4.17
C GLU A 303 -1.22 3.45 3.49
N ASN A 304 -1.64 2.18 3.45
CA ASN A 304 -2.88 1.77 2.80
C ASN A 304 -4.12 2.38 3.46
N ILE A 305 -4.09 2.57 4.78
CA ILE A 305 -5.17 3.23 5.52
C ILE A 305 -5.00 4.76 5.64
N GLY A 306 -4.02 5.33 4.91
CA GLY A 306 -3.80 6.78 4.82
C GLY A 306 -3.07 7.39 6.02
N GLN A 307 -2.45 6.57 6.90
CA GLN A 307 -1.72 7.03 8.07
C GLN A 307 -0.23 7.26 7.75
N TYR A 308 0.04 8.10 6.76
CA TYR A 308 1.38 8.32 6.20
C TYR A 308 2.41 8.80 7.24
N GLU A 309 2.02 9.68 8.17
CA GLU A 309 2.92 10.19 9.20
C GLU A 309 3.39 9.08 10.16
N LEU A 310 2.49 8.16 10.51
CA LEU A 310 2.84 7.00 11.32
C LEU A 310 3.72 6.02 10.55
N ALA A 311 3.44 5.80 9.25
CA ALA A 311 4.30 4.99 8.39
C ALA A 311 5.72 5.57 8.28
N ILE A 312 5.85 6.88 8.08
CA ILE A 312 7.14 7.58 8.05
C ILE A 312 7.91 7.38 9.37
N GLN A 313 7.23 7.48 10.52
CA GLN A 313 7.86 7.27 11.82
C GLN A 313 8.37 5.83 11.98
N GLU A 314 7.57 4.82 11.63
CA GLU A 314 8.00 3.41 11.68
C GLU A 314 9.26 3.18 10.83
N LEU A 315 9.26 3.67 9.59
CA LEU A 315 10.36 3.45 8.65
C LEU A 315 11.66 4.16 9.05
N GLN A 316 11.57 5.26 9.79
CA GLN A 316 12.75 5.97 10.33
C GLN A 316 13.48 5.18 11.42
N ASP A 317 12.83 4.20 12.05
CA ASP A 317 13.43 3.38 13.10
C ASP A 317 14.40 2.32 12.54
N VAL A 318 14.44 2.09 11.22
CA VAL A 318 15.37 1.12 10.62
C VAL A 318 16.79 1.69 10.65
N PRO A 319 17.75 1.01 11.30
CA PRO A 319 19.14 1.49 11.38
C PRO A 319 19.81 1.52 10.00
N ALA A 320 20.67 2.51 9.79
CA ALA A 320 21.35 2.72 8.50
C ALA A 320 22.34 1.59 8.12
N ASP A 321 22.76 0.80 9.07
CA ASP A 321 23.62 -0.39 8.88
C ASP A 321 22.82 -1.68 8.69
N ASN A 322 21.49 -1.61 8.77
CA ASN A 322 20.63 -2.76 8.49
C ASN A 322 20.54 -2.99 6.97
N PRO A 323 20.68 -4.22 6.48
CA PRO A 323 20.55 -4.54 5.05
C PRO A 323 19.24 -4.08 4.43
N ALA A 324 18.12 -4.07 5.19
CA ALA A 324 16.82 -3.60 4.72
C ALA A 324 16.64 -2.06 4.76
N TYR A 325 17.65 -1.30 5.18
CA TYR A 325 17.58 0.17 5.23
C TYR A 325 17.13 0.79 3.92
N HIS A 326 17.62 0.27 2.80
CA HIS A 326 17.22 0.76 1.48
C HIS A 326 15.72 0.58 1.22
N ALA A 327 15.12 -0.54 1.63
CA ALA A 327 13.69 -0.80 1.48
C ALA A 327 12.86 0.14 2.37
N ALA A 328 13.32 0.37 3.60
CA ALA A 328 12.68 1.32 4.51
C ALA A 328 12.72 2.77 3.96
N GLU A 329 13.85 3.23 3.44
CA GLU A 329 13.96 4.57 2.86
C GLU A 329 13.15 4.73 1.56
N LEU A 330 13.03 3.68 0.75
CA LEU A 330 12.12 3.67 -0.40
C LEU A 330 10.65 3.79 0.03
N GLY A 331 10.23 3.02 1.03
CA GLY A 331 8.89 3.13 1.63
C GLY A 331 8.67 4.51 2.24
N ARG A 332 9.65 5.05 2.98
CA ARG A 332 9.56 6.39 3.57
C ARG A 332 9.38 7.49 2.51
N ALA A 333 10.10 7.39 1.40
CA ALA A 333 9.93 8.32 0.28
C ALA A 333 8.53 8.19 -0.36
N ALA A 334 7.98 6.98 -0.48
CA ALA A 334 6.62 6.76 -0.97
C ALA A 334 5.58 7.40 -0.03
N ALA A 335 5.69 7.17 1.28
CA ALA A 335 4.80 7.75 2.29
C ALA A 335 4.90 9.29 2.33
N LEU A 336 6.11 9.86 2.19
CA LEU A 336 6.33 11.31 2.09
C LEU A 336 5.61 11.91 0.86
N ARG A 337 5.68 11.26 -0.28
CA ARG A 337 4.95 11.71 -1.49
C ARG A 337 3.44 11.70 -1.26
N ARG A 338 2.90 10.62 -0.68
CA ARG A 338 1.47 10.50 -0.37
C ARG A 338 0.99 11.47 0.69
N SER A 339 1.89 11.90 1.60
CA SER A 339 1.60 12.93 2.62
C SER A 339 1.82 14.37 2.12
N ASN A 340 1.93 14.55 0.79
CA ASN A 340 2.14 15.86 0.14
C ASN A 340 3.46 16.57 0.56
N LYS A 341 4.55 15.78 0.70
CA LYS A 341 5.90 16.25 1.02
C LYS A 341 6.92 15.80 -0.04
N PRO A 342 6.69 16.11 -1.33
CA PRO A 342 7.48 15.54 -2.42
C PRO A 342 8.96 15.97 -2.40
N GLU A 343 9.27 17.19 -1.94
CA GLU A 343 10.66 17.66 -1.86
C GLU A 343 11.46 16.84 -0.84
N GLN A 344 10.84 16.48 0.30
CA GLN A 344 11.48 15.63 1.30
C GLN A 344 11.68 14.20 0.77
N ALA A 345 10.73 13.67 0.00
CA ALA A 345 10.88 12.37 -0.65
C ALA A 345 12.08 12.36 -1.63
N ILE A 346 12.23 13.40 -2.45
CA ILE A 346 13.35 13.55 -3.37
C ILE A 346 14.68 13.64 -2.59
N GLU A 347 14.72 14.39 -1.48
CA GLU A 347 15.94 14.48 -0.65
C GLU A 347 16.35 13.12 -0.08
N VAL A 348 15.39 12.36 0.46
CA VAL A 348 15.60 10.99 0.95
C VAL A 348 16.18 10.11 -0.14
N LEU A 349 15.56 10.10 -1.33
CA LEU A 349 15.99 9.28 -2.46
C LEU A 349 17.37 9.70 -2.99
N GLN A 350 17.67 11.00 -3.02
CA GLN A 350 19.00 11.50 -3.38
C GLN A 350 20.08 11.09 -2.37
N GLN A 351 19.75 11.03 -1.08
CA GLN A 351 20.68 10.50 -0.08
C GLN A 351 20.88 9.00 -0.28
N LEU A 352 19.81 8.27 -0.55
CA LEU A 352 19.85 6.83 -0.77
C LEU A 352 20.67 6.46 -2.02
N THR A 353 20.66 7.30 -3.08
CA THR A 353 21.55 7.07 -4.25
C THR A 353 23.04 7.16 -3.92
N ARG A 354 23.44 7.82 -2.83
CA ARG A 354 24.86 7.93 -2.41
C ARG A 354 25.32 6.69 -1.65
N SER A 355 24.43 6.07 -0.87
CA SER A 355 24.73 4.87 -0.07
C SER A 355 24.42 3.57 -0.81
N HIS A 356 23.34 3.54 -1.60
CA HIS A 356 22.79 2.36 -2.27
C HIS A 356 22.63 2.59 -3.80
N GLY A 357 23.55 3.36 -4.39
CA GLY A 357 23.51 3.75 -5.81
C GLY A 357 23.75 2.61 -6.82
N THR A 358 23.98 1.38 -6.35
CA THR A 358 24.06 0.16 -7.18
C THR A 358 22.70 -0.52 -7.37
N LEU A 359 21.68 -0.10 -6.61
CA LEU A 359 20.33 -0.69 -6.67
C LEU A 359 19.48 0.03 -7.73
N PRO A 360 18.98 -0.67 -8.76
CA PRO A 360 18.12 -0.07 -9.78
C PRO A 360 16.85 0.57 -9.20
N SER A 361 16.26 -0.06 -8.16
CA SER A 361 15.05 0.41 -7.49
C SER A 361 15.18 1.81 -6.91
N VAL A 362 16.36 2.17 -6.39
CA VAL A 362 16.64 3.49 -5.83
C VAL A 362 16.59 4.57 -6.91
N HIS A 363 17.18 4.29 -8.07
CA HIS A 363 17.16 5.22 -9.20
C HIS A 363 15.78 5.31 -9.86
N SER A 364 15.07 4.19 -9.95
CA SER A 364 13.69 4.18 -10.45
C SER A 364 12.79 5.04 -9.57
N ALA A 365 12.83 4.84 -8.25
CA ALA A 365 12.02 5.62 -7.30
C ALA A 365 12.35 7.13 -7.34
N LEU A 366 13.64 7.48 -7.50
CA LEU A 366 14.03 8.88 -7.67
C LEU A 366 13.50 9.44 -9.00
N GLY A 367 13.57 8.66 -10.08
CA GLY A 367 12.97 9.03 -11.37
C GLY A 367 11.48 9.29 -11.27
N ASP A 368 10.73 8.42 -10.58
CA ASP A 368 9.28 8.56 -10.36
C ASP A 368 8.94 9.80 -9.52
N ALA A 369 9.74 10.07 -8.47
CA ALA A 369 9.54 11.25 -7.62
C ALA A 369 9.80 12.55 -8.38
N LEU A 370 10.87 12.61 -9.19
CA LEU A 370 11.22 13.76 -10.01
C LEU A 370 10.19 13.99 -11.14
N ARG A 371 9.75 12.91 -11.80
CA ARG A 371 8.70 12.97 -12.83
C ARG A 371 7.40 13.53 -12.29
N ALA A 372 7.02 13.13 -11.08
CA ALA A 372 5.84 13.66 -10.40
C ALA A 372 5.95 15.14 -9.99
N GLN A 373 7.14 15.75 -10.09
CA GLN A 373 7.39 17.17 -9.88
C GLN A 373 7.82 17.86 -11.19
N ASP A 374 7.49 17.29 -12.33
CA ASP A 374 7.77 17.78 -13.68
C ASP A 374 9.25 18.05 -13.99
N ASP A 375 10.18 17.58 -13.14
CA ASP A 375 11.61 17.57 -13.48
C ASP A 375 11.95 16.37 -14.36
N PHE A 376 11.36 16.37 -15.56
CA PHE A 376 11.51 15.28 -16.53
C PHE A 376 12.98 15.06 -16.93
N LYS A 377 13.80 16.12 -16.98
CA LYS A 377 15.24 16.00 -17.32
C LYS A 377 16.02 15.22 -16.26
N ALA A 378 15.76 15.48 -14.99
CA ALA A 378 16.39 14.74 -13.91
C ALA A 378 15.81 13.33 -13.79
N ALA A 379 14.51 13.16 -14.02
CA ALA A 379 13.85 11.87 -14.06
C ALA A 379 14.46 10.92 -15.10
N ILE A 380 14.65 11.39 -16.34
CA ILE A 380 15.27 10.62 -17.43
C ILE A 380 16.67 10.13 -17.01
N LYS A 381 17.52 11.00 -16.43
CA LYS A 381 18.86 10.60 -15.95
C LYS A 381 18.79 9.51 -14.87
N SER A 382 17.77 9.58 -14.02
CA SER A 382 17.58 8.57 -12.98
C SER A 382 17.13 7.24 -13.59
N TYR A 383 16.20 7.27 -14.55
CA TYR A 383 15.79 6.06 -15.28
C TYR A 383 16.92 5.48 -16.14
N ASP A 384 17.75 6.32 -16.78
CA ASP A 384 18.96 5.88 -17.51
C ASP A 384 19.84 5.03 -16.60
N LYS A 385 20.07 5.51 -15.36
CA LYS A 385 20.90 4.78 -14.40
C LYS A 385 20.22 3.49 -13.92
N ALA A 386 18.91 3.51 -13.69
CA ALA A 386 18.15 2.31 -13.35
C ALA A 386 18.23 1.26 -14.47
N ILE A 387 18.09 1.67 -15.73
CA ILE A 387 18.19 0.79 -16.91
C ILE A 387 19.61 0.22 -17.05
N GLU A 388 20.65 1.05 -16.86
CA GLU A 388 22.06 0.60 -16.89
C GLU A 388 22.33 -0.51 -15.85
N LEU A 389 21.76 -0.38 -14.65
CA LEU A 389 21.97 -1.30 -13.54
C LEU A 389 21.08 -2.56 -13.63
N THR A 390 20.00 -2.53 -14.40
CA THR A 390 19.07 -3.66 -14.52
C THR A 390 19.55 -4.62 -15.60
N PRO A 391 19.74 -5.92 -15.32
CA PRO A 391 20.13 -6.91 -16.32
C PRO A 391 19.14 -6.97 -17.50
N ASP A 392 19.65 -7.24 -18.71
CA ASP A 392 18.81 -7.36 -19.92
C ASP A 392 17.78 -8.52 -19.81
N SER A 393 18.11 -9.54 -19.03
CA SER A 393 17.23 -10.69 -18.79
C SER A 393 16.10 -10.43 -17.79
N ASN A 394 16.08 -9.25 -17.13
CA ASN A 394 15.04 -8.95 -16.15
C ASN A 394 13.70 -8.66 -16.84
N PRO A 395 12.67 -9.50 -16.63
CA PRO A 395 11.38 -9.32 -17.29
C PRO A 395 10.61 -8.06 -16.88
N GLN A 396 10.98 -7.41 -15.77
CA GLN A 396 10.37 -6.17 -15.31
C GLN A 396 11.03 -4.91 -15.89
N ARG A 397 12.10 -5.06 -16.66
CA ARG A 397 12.85 -3.92 -17.24
C ARG A 397 11.98 -3.03 -18.15
N TRP A 398 10.90 -3.55 -18.71
CA TRP A 398 9.93 -2.79 -19.50
C TRP A 398 9.34 -1.58 -18.74
N VAL A 399 9.17 -1.69 -17.41
CA VAL A 399 8.63 -0.61 -16.57
C VAL A 399 9.52 0.64 -16.63
N LEU A 400 10.84 0.45 -16.65
CA LEU A 400 11.80 1.55 -16.70
C LEU A 400 11.76 2.28 -18.05
N TYR A 401 11.66 1.53 -19.15
CA TYR A 401 11.48 2.12 -20.48
C TYR A 401 10.15 2.85 -20.60
N TYR A 402 9.07 2.25 -20.09
CA TYR A 402 7.77 2.89 -20.07
C TYR A 402 7.78 4.23 -19.29
N ALA A 403 8.34 4.23 -18.08
CA ALA A 403 8.43 5.43 -17.25
C ALA A 403 9.32 6.52 -17.87
N ARG A 404 10.46 6.12 -18.50
CA ARG A 404 11.34 7.06 -19.20
C ARG A 404 10.65 7.60 -20.47
N GLY A 405 9.95 6.75 -21.21
CA GLY A 405 9.20 7.14 -22.41
C GLY A 405 8.16 8.22 -22.11
N ILE A 406 7.44 8.12 -20.99
CA ILE A 406 6.52 9.18 -20.52
C ILE A 406 7.29 10.48 -20.26
N ALA A 407 8.43 10.43 -19.58
CA ALA A 407 9.21 11.63 -19.28
C ALA A 407 9.80 12.27 -20.56
N GLU A 408 10.21 11.47 -21.54
CA GLU A 408 10.68 11.95 -22.85
C GLU A 408 9.54 12.62 -23.65
N GLU A 409 8.33 12.06 -23.60
CA GLU A 409 7.15 12.64 -24.24
C GLU A 409 6.82 14.02 -23.66
N ARG A 410 6.79 14.13 -22.33
CA ARG A 410 6.54 15.40 -21.64
C ARG A 410 7.58 16.47 -21.94
N LEU A 411 8.80 16.09 -22.33
CA LEU A 411 9.82 17.01 -22.84
C LEU A 411 9.70 17.33 -24.34
N GLY A 412 8.75 16.73 -25.05
CA GLY A 412 8.60 16.88 -26.48
C GLY A 412 9.59 16.04 -27.32
N ASN A 413 10.27 15.08 -26.70
CA ASN A 413 11.23 14.19 -27.37
C ASN A 413 10.53 12.95 -27.98
N GLY A 414 9.54 13.15 -28.83
CA GLY A 414 8.67 12.11 -29.34
C GLY A 414 9.36 10.89 -29.97
N GLU A 415 10.50 11.06 -30.67
CA GLU A 415 11.28 9.92 -31.20
C GLU A 415 11.93 9.08 -30.10
N ALA A 416 12.36 9.69 -28.99
CA ALA A 416 12.94 8.97 -27.88
C ALA A 416 11.85 8.21 -27.10
N SER A 417 10.73 8.86 -26.86
CA SER A 417 9.54 8.28 -26.25
C SER A 417 9.04 7.05 -27.03
N GLU A 418 8.86 7.19 -28.35
CA GLU A 418 8.42 6.06 -29.20
C GLU A 418 9.39 4.88 -29.14
N ARG A 419 10.72 5.13 -29.18
CA ARG A 419 11.71 4.06 -29.04
C ARG A 419 11.59 3.33 -27.70
N ASP A 420 11.40 4.06 -26.63
CA ASP A 420 11.28 3.49 -25.28
C ASP A 420 10.01 2.65 -25.13
N PHE A 421 8.85 3.14 -25.61
CA PHE A 421 7.62 2.36 -25.59
C PHE A 421 7.72 1.11 -26.46
N ARG A 422 8.34 1.16 -27.62
CA ARG A 422 8.58 -0.02 -28.45
C ARG A 422 9.49 -1.03 -27.76
N THR A 423 10.57 -0.56 -27.11
CA THR A 423 11.45 -1.43 -26.33
C THR A 423 10.70 -2.07 -25.15
N ALA A 424 9.83 -1.32 -24.49
CA ALA A 424 8.97 -1.88 -23.44
C ALA A 424 8.07 -3.00 -23.97
N LEU A 425 7.48 -2.82 -25.16
CA LEU A 425 6.64 -3.83 -25.82
C LEU A 425 7.42 -5.01 -26.38
N GLU A 426 8.71 -4.85 -26.71
CA GLU A 426 9.58 -6.00 -27.06
C GLU A 426 9.79 -6.92 -25.85
N ILE A 427 9.87 -6.35 -24.64
CA ILE A 427 10.04 -7.11 -23.38
C ILE A 427 8.69 -7.67 -22.90
N ASN A 428 7.62 -6.87 -22.95
CA ASN A 428 6.27 -7.23 -22.53
C ASN A 428 5.23 -6.83 -23.60
N PRO A 429 4.99 -7.71 -24.59
CA PRO A 429 4.25 -7.36 -25.81
C PRO A 429 2.78 -6.98 -25.62
N ASP A 430 2.12 -7.49 -24.57
CA ASP A 430 0.69 -7.30 -24.33
C ASP A 430 0.39 -6.40 -23.12
N GLN A 431 1.35 -5.53 -22.76
CA GLN A 431 1.15 -4.60 -21.66
C GLN A 431 0.17 -3.48 -22.03
N PRO A 432 -1.06 -3.48 -21.47
CA PRO A 432 -2.12 -2.62 -21.99
C PRO A 432 -1.83 -1.12 -21.83
N GLN A 433 -1.16 -0.71 -20.76
CA GLN A 433 -0.80 0.69 -20.56
C GLN A 433 0.21 1.19 -21.61
N VAL A 434 1.21 0.37 -21.96
CA VAL A 434 2.22 0.75 -22.95
C VAL A 434 1.60 0.77 -24.35
N LEU A 435 0.78 -0.24 -24.69
CA LEU A 435 0.04 -0.29 -25.95
C LEU A 435 -0.87 0.93 -26.12
N ASN A 436 -1.60 1.28 -25.06
CA ASN A 436 -2.47 2.44 -25.05
C ASN A 436 -1.69 3.75 -25.20
N TYR A 437 -0.62 3.92 -24.45
CA TYR A 437 0.19 5.15 -24.47
C TYR A 437 0.83 5.38 -25.83
N LEU A 438 1.47 4.36 -26.40
CA LEU A 438 2.08 4.46 -27.73
C LEU A 438 1.01 4.66 -28.81
N GLY A 439 -0.10 3.89 -28.77
CA GLY A 439 -1.20 4.01 -29.70
C GLY A 439 -1.81 5.41 -29.68
N TYR A 440 -2.11 5.95 -28.50
CA TYR A 440 -2.66 7.29 -28.33
C TYR A 440 -1.70 8.37 -28.85
N SER A 441 -0.41 8.28 -28.50
CA SER A 441 0.63 9.20 -28.99
C SER A 441 0.72 9.24 -30.54
N LEU A 442 0.60 8.08 -31.19
CA LEU A 442 0.56 8.00 -32.66
C LEU A 442 -0.71 8.64 -33.24
N VAL A 443 -1.85 8.49 -32.56
CA VAL A 443 -3.13 9.12 -32.96
C VAL A 443 -3.05 10.64 -32.88
N GLU A 444 -2.53 11.18 -31.80
CA GLU A 444 -2.34 12.63 -31.62
C GLU A 444 -1.41 13.23 -32.68
N GLN A 445 -0.36 12.48 -33.06
CA GLN A 445 0.56 12.89 -34.12
C GLN A 445 -0.02 12.68 -35.56
N GLY A 446 -1.18 12.07 -35.70
CA GLY A 446 -1.77 11.72 -36.97
C GLY A 446 -0.94 10.71 -37.77
N ARG A 447 -0.16 9.86 -37.11
CA ARG A 447 0.78 8.90 -37.73
C ARG A 447 0.34 7.47 -37.45
N ASN A 448 0.52 6.62 -38.46
CA ASN A 448 0.34 5.16 -38.33
C ASN A 448 -1.01 4.77 -37.67
N LEU A 449 -2.11 5.43 -38.05
CA LEU A 449 -3.41 5.25 -37.40
C LEU A 449 -3.91 3.80 -37.36
N ASP A 450 -3.61 2.99 -38.42
CA ASP A 450 -3.96 1.56 -38.42
C ASP A 450 -3.17 0.76 -37.38
N GLU A 451 -1.87 1.09 -37.20
CA GLU A 451 -1.03 0.49 -36.16
C GLU A 451 -1.54 0.90 -34.79
N ALA A 452 -1.86 2.19 -34.61
CA ALA A 452 -2.41 2.74 -33.36
C ALA A 452 -3.73 2.05 -32.97
N LEU A 453 -4.64 1.89 -33.93
CA LEU A 453 -5.90 1.18 -33.71
C LEU A 453 -5.66 -0.26 -33.21
N ASN A 454 -4.79 -1.02 -33.90
CA ASN A 454 -4.48 -2.39 -33.48
C ASN A 454 -3.89 -2.46 -32.04
N MET A 455 -3.00 -1.52 -31.70
CA MET A 455 -2.44 -1.45 -30.34
C MET A 455 -3.53 -1.17 -29.29
N ILE A 456 -4.39 -0.20 -29.55
CA ILE A 456 -5.44 0.19 -28.60
C ILE A 456 -6.52 -0.90 -28.51
N GLU A 457 -6.89 -1.58 -29.61
CA GLU A 457 -7.79 -2.74 -29.58
C GLU A 457 -7.23 -3.87 -28.69
N ARG A 458 -5.91 -4.16 -28.78
CA ARG A 458 -5.25 -5.12 -27.89
C ARG A 458 -5.25 -4.65 -26.43
N ALA A 459 -5.03 -3.36 -26.19
CA ALA A 459 -5.08 -2.78 -24.86
C ALA A 459 -6.47 -2.92 -24.23
N VAL A 460 -7.54 -2.64 -24.99
CA VAL A 460 -8.94 -2.83 -24.54
C VAL A 460 -9.24 -4.30 -24.28
N ALA A 461 -8.75 -5.22 -25.13
CA ALA A 461 -8.95 -6.66 -24.93
C ALA A 461 -8.30 -7.17 -23.64
N ALA A 462 -7.12 -6.61 -23.27
CA ALA A 462 -6.41 -6.96 -22.05
C ALA A 462 -6.95 -6.25 -20.79
N SER A 463 -7.55 -5.06 -20.94
CA SER A 463 -8.09 -4.25 -19.83
C SER A 463 -9.45 -3.64 -20.20
N PRO A 464 -10.49 -4.47 -20.35
CA PRO A 464 -11.78 -4.02 -20.86
C PRO A 464 -12.55 -3.08 -19.94
N ASP A 465 -12.21 -3.05 -18.65
CA ASP A 465 -12.88 -2.23 -17.63
C ASP A 465 -12.11 -0.92 -17.32
N SER A 466 -11.07 -0.62 -18.10
CA SER A 466 -10.34 0.65 -18.00
C SER A 466 -11.00 1.71 -18.89
N GLY A 467 -11.76 2.64 -18.29
CA GLY A 467 -12.45 3.69 -19.04
C GLY A 467 -11.51 4.54 -19.89
N TYR A 468 -10.31 4.84 -19.42
CA TYR A 468 -9.30 5.61 -20.17
C TYR A 468 -8.77 4.86 -21.40
N ILE A 469 -8.58 3.53 -21.31
CA ILE A 469 -8.16 2.71 -22.47
C ILE A 469 -9.31 2.58 -23.48
N VAL A 470 -10.54 2.46 -22.99
CA VAL A 470 -11.74 2.41 -23.84
C VAL A 470 -11.98 3.76 -24.53
N ASP A 471 -11.77 4.89 -23.83
CA ASP A 471 -11.80 6.23 -24.42
C ASP A 471 -10.80 6.38 -25.55
N SER A 472 -9.57 5.92 -25.35
CA SER A 472 -8.54 5.93 -26.41
C SER A 472 -8.99 5.15 -27.67
N LEU A 473 -9.73 4.05 -27.50
CA LEU A 473 -10.31 3.33 -28.65
C LEU A 473 -11.38 4.17 -29.37
N GLY A 474 -12.27 4.78 -28.62
CA GLY A 474 -13.26 5.69 -29.19
C GLY A 474 -12.60 6.88 -29.91
N TRP A 475 -11.53 7.44 -29.32
CA TRP A 475 -10.81 8.57 -29.91
C TRP A 475 -10.09 8.22 -31.21
N VAL A 476 -9.39 7.07 -31.29
CA VAL A 476 -8.75 6.64 -32.55
C VAL A 476 -9.79 6.35 -33.63
N LEU A 477 -10.95 5.76 -33.30
CA LEU A 477 -12.05 5.57 -34.24
C LEU A 477 -12.61 6.90 -34.75
N TYR A 478 -12.77 7.89 -33.87
CA TYR A 478 -13.14 9.25 -34.21
C TYR A 478 -12.13 9.90 -35.18
N ARG A 479 -10.83 9.80 -34.89
CA ARG A 479 -9.76 10.34 -35.75
C ARG A 479 -9.68 9.63 -37.11
N LEU A 480 -10.12 8.37 -37.22
CA LEU A 480 -10.27 7.61 -38.45
C LEU A 480 -11.58 7.92 -39.21
N GLY A 481 -12.46 8.78 -38.67
CA GLY A 481 -13.77 9.08 -39.25
C GLY A 481 -14.81 7.96 -39.08
N ARG A 482 -14.54 6.96 -38.26
CA ARG A 482 -15.44 5.83 -37.92
C ARG A 482 -16.37 6.20 -36.79
N TYR A 483 -17.11 7.31 -36.94
CA TYR A 483 -17.84 7.99 -35.87
C TYR A 483 -18.90 7.11 -35.18
N GLU A 484 -19.67 6.33 -35.94
CA GLU A 484 -20.71 5.45 -35.38
C GLU A 484 -20.11 4.38 -34.47
N GLU A 485 -18.94 3.84 -34.83
CA GLU A 485 -18.24 2.86 -34.00
C GLU A 485 -17.60 3.53 -32.76
N ALA A 486 -17.19 4.78 -32.88
CA ALA A 486 -16.66 5.57 -31.75
C ALA A 486 -17.72 5.81 -30.67
N VAL A 487 -19.01 5.99 -31.05
CA VAL A 487 -20.11 6.22 -30.08
C VAL A 487 -20.16 5.11 -29.04
N ASP A 488 -20.20 3.84 -29.46
CA ASP A 488 -20.33 2.71 -28.53
C ASP A 488 -19.17 2.66 -27.53
N GLN A 489 -17.94 2.97 -27.97
CA GLN A 489 -16.76 2.96 -27.12
C GLN A 489 -16.76 4.15 -26.15
N MET A 490 -17.10 5.35 -26.64
CA MET A 490 -17.15 6.54 -25.80
C MET A 490 -18.27 6.50 -24.75
N GLU A 491 -19.45 6.00 -25.11
CA GLU A 491 -20.54 5.75 -24.15
C GLU A 491 -20.08 4.80 -23.05
N ARG A 492 -19.38 3.71 -23.40
CA ARG A 492 -18.82 2.76 -22.45
C ARG A 492 -17.72 3.38 -21.58
N ALA A 493 -16.83 4.19 -22.14
CA ALA A 493 -15.77 4.87 -21.39
C ALA A 493 -16.37 5.79 -20.30
N VAL A 494 -17.39 6.59 -20.66
CA VAL A 494 -18.09 7.47 -19.74
C VAL A 494 -18.95 6.67 -18.73
N GLU A 495 -19.45 5.49 -19.07
CA GLU A 495 -20.10 4.60 -18.10
C GLU A 495 -19.12 4.10 -17.04
N LEU A 496 -17.89 3.74 -17.44
CA LEU A 496 -16.84 3.29 -16.55
C LEU A 496 -16.25 4.41 -15.68
N VAL A 497 -16.08 5.63 -16.24
CA VAL A 497 -15.52 6.80 -15.55
C VAL A 497 -16.41 8.03 -15.78
N ALA A 498 -17.51 8.09 -15.03
CA ALA A 498 -18.59 9.04 -15.30
C ALA A 498 -18.26 10.53 -15.01
N VAL A 499 -17.31 10.80 -14.13
CA VAL A 499 -17.01 12.16 -13.64
C VAL A 499 -15.72 12.77 -14.20
N ASP A 500 -15.19 12.19 -15.27
CA ASP A 500 -13.99 12.69 -15.93
C ASP A 500 -14.33 13.77 -16.97
N PRO A 501 -13.70 14.97 -16.93
CA PRO A 501 -13.99 16.04 -17.87
C PRO A 501 -13.54 15.73 -19.31
N VAL A 502 -12.42 15.03 -19.50
CA VAL A 502 -11.88 14.72 -20.84
C VAL A 502 -12.77 13.70 -21.54
N LEU A 503 -13.13 12.61 -20.87
CA LEU A 503 -14.00 11.57 -21.44
C LEU A 503 -15.37 12.12 -21.83
N ASN A 504 -15.94 13.01 -21.01
CA ASN A 504 -17.22 13.65 -21.35
C ASN A 504 -17.07 14.66 -22.50
N ASP A 505 -15.94 15.35 -22.63
CA ASP A 505 -15.66 16.23 -23.77
C ASP A 505 -15.53 15.45 -25.08
N HIS A 506 -14.74 14.35 -25.06
CA HIS A 506 -14.57 13.43 -26.19
C HIS A 506 -15.92 12.83 -26.65
N LEU A 507 -16.74 12.35 -25.71
CA LEU A 507 -18.08 11.83 -26.04
C LEU A 507 -18.95 12.91 -26.68
N GLY A 508 -18.84 14.16 -26.23
CA GLY A 508 -19.50 15.30 -26.83
C GLY A 508 -19.08 15.52 -28.29
N ASP A 509 -17.79 15.48 -28.58
CA ASP A 509 -17.23 15.61 -29.94
C ASP A 509 -17.70 14.46 -30.86
N VAL A 510 -17.73 13.24 -30.34
CA VAL A 510 -18.23 12.06 -31.07
C VAL A 510 -19.73 12.17 -31.32
N TYR A 511 -20.55 12.57 -30.36
CA TYR A 511 -21.99 12.78 -30.60
C TYR A 511 -22.26 13.85 -31.63
N TRP A 512 -21.49 14.95 -31.63
CA TRP A 512 -21.61 16.00 -32.64
C TRP A 512 -21.34 15.46 -34.03
N SER A 513 -20.32 14.63 -34.21
CA SER A 513 -19.91 14.05 -35.51
C SER A 513 -20.98 13.13 -36.12
N VAL A 514 -21.83 12.50 -35.31
CA VAL A 514 -22.97 11.67 -35.75
C VAL A 514 -24.31 12.45 -35.80
N GLY A 515 -24.28 13.77 -35.61
CA GLY A 515 -25.46 14.62 -35.66
C GLY A 515 -26.32 14.67 -34.39
N ARG A 516 -25.86 14.04 -33.27
CA ARG A 516 -26.54 14.06 -31.98
C ARG A 516 -26.18 15.33 -31.19
N GLN A 517 -26.46 16.51 -31.78
CA GLN A 517 -25.98 17.81 -31.30
C GLN A 517 -26.43 18.16 -29.87
N ARG A 518 -27.69 17.83 -29.51
CA ARG A 518 -28.21 18.12 -28.17
C ARG A 518 -27.50 17.30 -27.10
N GLU A 519 -27.18 16.07 -27.43
CA GLU A 519 -26.45 15.18 -26.52
C GLU A 519 -24.99 15.61 -26.41
N ALA A 520 -24.38 16.07 -27.50
CA ALA A 520 -23.06 16.70 -27.48
C ALA A 520 -23.00 17.90 -26.55
N GLU A 521 -23.94 18.86 -26.68
CA GLU A 521 -24.01 20.01 -25.79
C GLU A 521 -24.21 19.60 -24.31
N PHE A 522 -24.97 18.54 -24.04
CA PHE A 522 -25.15 18.02 -22.71
C PHE A 522 -23.83 17.51 -22.13
N GLN A 523 -23.09 16.73 -22.90
CA GLN A 523 -21.79 16.18 -22.47
C GLN A 523 -20.74 17.27 -22.24
N TRP A 524 -20.63 18.27 -23.11
CA TRP A 524 -19.71 19.41 -22.90
C TRP A 524 -20.06 20.24 -21.64
N ARG A 525 -21.36 20.45 -21.34
CA ARG A 525 -21.77 21.10 -20.08
C ARG A 525 -21.42 20.24 -18.87
N ARG A 526 -21.58 18.94 -19.01
CA ARG A 526 -21.22 17.97 -17.97
C ARG A 526 -19.70 17.94 -17.75
N ALA A 527 -18.91 17.89 -18.83
CA ALA A 527 -17.45 17.99 -18.77
C ALA A 527 -17.01 19.26 -18.03
N LEU A 528 -17.56 20.43 -18.38
CA LEU A 528 -17.28 21.70 -17.71
C LEU A 528 -17.60 21.68 -16.20
N SER A 529 -18.60 20.91 -15.78
CA SER A 529 -18.96 20.81 -14.36
C SER A 529 -17.99 19.95 -13.54
N PHE A 530 -17.14 19.19 -14.22
CA PHE A 530 -16.15 18.31 -13.60
C PHE A 530 -14.73 18.88 -13.67
N VAL A 531 -14.51 19.97 -14.42
CA VAL A 531 -13.19 20.61 -14.47
C VAL A 531 -12.80 21.13 -13.10
N ASP A 532 -11.65 20.67 -12.60
CA ASP A 532 -11.03 21.24 -11.41
C ASP A 532 -10.15 22.44 -11.83
N PRO A 533 -10.46 23.66 -11.36
CA PRO A 533 -9.66 24.84 -11.70
C PRO A 533 -8.22 24.81 -11.13
N GLU A 534 -7.96 23.95 -10.15
CA GLU A 534 -6.63 23.78 -9.53
C GLU A 534 -5.78 22.72 -10.25
N ASP A 535 -6.40 21.86 -11.07
CA ASP A 535 -5.70 20.86 -11.87
C ASP A 535 -5.17 21.48 -13.17
N GLN A 536 -3.89 21.91 -13.14
CA GLN A 536 -3.20 22.50 -14.28
C GLN A 536 -2.68 21.45 -15.30
N ASP A 537 -2.68 20.17 -14.92
CA ASP A 537 -2.20 19.06 -15.74
C ASP A 537 -3.32 18.38 -16.54
N SER A 538 -4.58 18.77 -16.31
CA SER A 538 -5.73 18.24 -17.01
C SER A 538 -5.66 18.57 -18.51
N GLU A 539 -5.86 17.57 -19.36
CA GLU A 539 -6.04 17.74 -20.82
C GLU A 539 -7.37 18.42 -21.17
N ALA A 540 -8.25 18.62 -20.20
CA ALA A 540 -9.53 19.27 -20.39
C ALA A 540 -9.33 20.78 -20.63
N ASP A 541 -9.78 21.27 -21.78
CA ASP A 541 -9.76 22.69 -22.12
C ASP A 541 -11.16 23.32 -21.93
N PRO A 542 -11.42 23.99 -20.77
CA PRO A 542 -12.72 24.58 -20.50
C PRO A 542 -13.08 25.74 -21.44
N GLU A 543 -12.11 26.46 -22.00
CA GLU A 543 -12.39 27.54 -22.96
C GLU A 543 -12.82 26.96 -24.31
N ARG A 544 -12.16 25.90 -24.76
CA ARG A 544 -12.53 25.16 -25.96
C ARG A 544 -13.94 24.55 -25.82
N MET A 545 -14.27 23.95 -24.67
CA MET A 545 -15.62 23.43 -24.40
C MET A 545 -16.69 24.53 -24.42
N ARG A 546 -16.43 25.70 -23.82
CA ARG A 546 -17.35 26.86 -23.88
C ARG A 546 -17.54 27.31 -25.31
N ARG A 547 -16.46 27.35 -26.10
CA ARG A 547 -16.52 27.74 -27.49
C ARG A 547 -17.35 26.76 -28.33
N LYS A 548 -17.20 25.44 -28.10
CA LYS A 548 -18.04 24.40 -28.70
C LYS A 548 -19.53 24.63 -28.42
N LEU A 549 -19.88 25.01 -27.18
CA LEU A 549 -21.26 25.31 -26.80
C LEU A 549 -21.83 26.57 -27.46
N GLU A 550 -21.00 27.56 -27.82
CA GLU A 550 -21.41 28.81 -28.45
C GLU A 550 -21.61 28.67 -29.98
N VAL A 551 -20.68 27.99 -30.64
CA VAL A 551 -20.62 28.00 -32.12
C VAL A 551 -20.71 26.62 -32.78
N GLY A 552 -20.65 25.56 -31.97
CA GLY A 552 -20.58 24.17 -32.43
C GLY A 552 -19.14 23.71 -32.74
N LEU A 553 -18.94 22.39 -32.75
CA LEU A 553 -17.62 21.80 -32.98
C LEU A 553 -17.06 22.11 -34.38
N ASP A 554 -17.90 22.10 -35.43
CA ASP A 554 -17.45 22.41 -36.81
C ASP A 554 -16.78 23.78 -36.91
N ALA A 555 -17.33 24.79 -36.22
CA ALA A 555 -16.77 26.13 -36.19
C ALA A 555 -15.45 26.18 -35.42
N VAL A 556 -15.36 25.48 -34.27
CA VAL A 556 -14.13 25.39 -33.49
C VAL A 556 -13.02 24.73 -34.29
N LEU A 557 -13.28 23.61 -34.97
CA LEU A 557 -12.31 22.93 -35.83
C LEU A 557 -11.81 23.83 -36.95
N ALA A 558 -12.72 24.61 -37.56
CA ALA A 558 -12.35 25.58 -38.59
C ALA A 558 -11.49 26.73 -38.07
N GLU A 559 -11.76 27.22 -36.86
CA GLU A 559 -10.94 28.24 -36.16
C GLU A 559 -9.54 27.72 -35.83
N GLU A 560 -9.43 26.43 -35.47
CA GLU A 560 -8.16 25.73 -35.18
C GLU A 560 -7.39 25.33 -36.45
N GLY A 561 -8.00 25.48 -37.63
CA GLY A 561 -7.41 25.05 -38.90
C GLY A 561 -7.37 23.52 -39.06
N ALA A 562 -8.17 22.81 -38.30
CA ALA A 562 -8.30 21.37 -38.36
C ALA A 562 -9.12 20.93 -39.58
N GLU A 563 -8.94 19.67 -40.03
CA GLU A 563 -9.75 19.12 -41.13
C GLU A 563 -11.23 19.05 -40.72
N PRO A 564 -12.14 19.42 -41.62
CA PRO A 564 -13.59 19.32 -41.39
C PRO A 564 -13.98 17.87 -41.10
N LEU A 565 -14.96 17.68 -40.21
CA LEU A 565 -15.55 16.36 -39.97
C LEU A 565 -15.99 15.76 -41.33
N SER A 566 -15.47 14.58 -41.65
CA SER A 566 -15.91 13.86 -42.85
C SER A 566 -17.39 13.55 -42.67
N LYS A 567 -18.27 14.04 -43.55
CA LYS A 567 -19.70 13.71 -43.48
C LYS A 567 -19.81 12.19 -43.52
N ALA A 568 -20.27 11.57 -42.43
CA ALA A 568 -20.68 10.18 -42.44
C ALA A 568 -21.59 10.04 -43.68
N SER A 569 -21.20 9.20 -44.62
CA SER A 569 -21.94 9.02 -45.89
C SER A 569 -23.36 8.61 -45.50
N ALA A 570 -24.28 9.55 -45.65
CA ALA A 570 -25.71 9.31 -45.58
C ALA A 570 -26.11 8.47 -46.80
N GLU A 571 -25.73 7.20 -46.81
CA GLU A 571 -26.23 6.18 -47.72
C GLU A 571 -26.52 4.91 -46.90
N LYS A 572 -27.70 4.88 -46.29
CA LYS A 572 -28.76 3.90 -46.53
C LYS A 572 -29.96 4.15 -45.63
#